data_c96dec6b971e98ecaca803b124b6ee45
#
_entry.id   c96dec6b971e98ecaca803b124b6ee45
#
_cell.length_a   1.000
_cell.length_b   1.000
_cell.length_c   1.000
_cell.angle_alpha   90.00
_cell.angle_beta   90.00
_cell.angle_gamma   90.00
#
_symmetry.space_group_name_H-M   'P 1'
#
loop_
_entity.id
_entity.type
_entity.pdbx_description
1 polymer ?
#
loop_
_entity_poly.entity_id
_entity_poly.type
_entity_poly.pdbx_seq_one_letter_code
_entity_poly.pdbx_strand_id
1 'polypeptide(L)' 'IPVNSSIRFVRDPVTGVIYHGEGGKKRPIFSYTAFIRMGGNTSNTLDVSNEFITASPTGVAITE' A
#
# COMPACT_ATOMS: atom_id res chain seq x y z
N ILE A 1 -6.44 13.08 17.39
CA ILE A 1 -7.28 12.35 16.47
C ILE A 1 -6.45 11.72 15.36
N PRO A 2 -6.61 10.47 15.13
CA PRO A 2 -5.83 9.80 14.10
C PRO A 2 -6.35 10.17 12.71
N VAL A 3 -5.74 11.16 12.12
CA VAL A 3 -6.21 11.67 10.85
C VAL A 3 -6.03 10.69 9.70
N ASN A 4 -5.18 9.69 9.90
CA ASN A 4 -4.89 8.72 8.85
C ASN A 4 -5.64 7.42 9.02
N SER A 5 -6.67 7.40 9.83
CA SER A 5 -7.39 6.16 10.12
C SER A 5 -8.03 5.57 8.86
N SER A 6 -8.33 6.38 7.86
CA SER A 6 -8.93 5.90 6.63
C SER A 6 -7.89 5.47 5.59
N ILE A 7 -6.62 5.77 5.82
CA ILE A 7 -5.57 5.40 4.86
C ILE A 7 -5.08 4.01 5.17
N ARG A 8 -5.25 3.10 4.24
CA ARG A 8 -4.88 1.69 4.42
C ARG A 8 -3.78 1.25 3.46
N PHE A 9 -3.57 2.01 2.39
CA PHE A 9 -2.64 1.63 1.34
C PHE A 9 -1.74 2.80 1.03
N VAL A 10 -0.53 2.49 0.59
CA VAL A 10 0.39 3.52 0.10
C VAL A 10 0.80 3.13 -1.31
N ARG A 11 1.08 4.11 -2.13
CA ARG A 11 1.44 3.88 -3.51
C ARG A 11 2.77 4.55 -3.80
N ASP A 12 3.63 3.83 -4.50
CA ASP A 12 4.89 4.36 -4.99
C ASP A 12 4.60 5.05 -6.34
N PRO A 13 4.69 6.38 -6.41
CA PRO A 13 4.35 7.08 -7.65
C PRO A 13 5.37 6.83 -8.77
N VAL A 14 6.55 6.33 -8.43
CA VAL A 14 7.56 6.03 -9.44
C VAL A 14 7.22 4.75 -10.18
N THR A 15 6.87 3.70 -9.46
CA THR A 15 6.58 2.40 -10.05
C THR A 15 5.10 2.12 -10.21
N GLY A 16 4.26 2.84 -9.48
CA GLY A 16 2.83 2.60 -9.48
C GLY A 16 2.39 1.44 -8.62
N VAL A 17 3.30 0.82 -7.90
CA VAL A 17 2.96 -0.32 -7.05
C VAL A 17 2.26 0.16 -5.79
N ILE A 18 1.20 -0.53 -5.42
CA ILE A 18 0.43 -0.23 -4.21
C ILE A 18 0.83 -1.23 -3.14
N TYR A 19 0.98 -0.75 -1.92
CA TYR A 19 1.39 -1.57 -0.79
C TYR A 19 0.37 -1.49 0.33
N HIS A 20 0.21 -2.61 1.03
CA HIS A 20 -0.65 -2.68 2.20
C HIS A 20 0.24 -2.88 3.44
N GLY A 21 0.08 -2.00 4.43
CA GLY A 21 0.85 -2.10 5.67
C GLY A 21 0.29 -3.19 6.56
N GLU A 22 1.14 -4.12 6.97
CA GLU A 22 0.71 -5.24 7.78
C GLU A 22 1.88 -5.72 8.63
N GLY A 23 1.70 -5.73 9.94
CA GLY A 23 2.72 -6.23 10.84
C GLY A 23 4.03 -5.49 10.78
N GLY A 24 3.99 -4.20 10.51
CA GLY A 24 5.19 -3.39 10.41
C GLY A 24 5.89 -3.49 9.07
N LYS A 25 5.31 -4.20 8.12
CA LYS A 25 5.91 -4.38 6.80
C LYS A 25 4.93 -3.94 5.73
N LYS A 26 5.45 -3.60 4.56
CA LYS A 26 4.60 -3.26 3.42
C LYS A 26 4.51 -4.49 2.53
N ARG A 27 3.30 -4.86 2.17
CA ARG A 27 3.07 -6.01 1.29
C ARG A 27 2.69 -5.48 -0.09
N PRO A 28 3.53 -5.69 -1.10
CA PRO A 28 3.18 -5.20 -2.45
C PRO A 28 1.97 -5.93 -3.00
N ILE A 29 1.08 -5.18 -3.63
CA ILE A 29 -0.13 -5.74 -4.23
C ILE A 29 0.07 -5.76 -5.73
N PHE A 30 0.15 -6.94 -6.30
CA PHE A 30 0.41 -7.10 -7.73
C PHE A 30 -0.84 -7.44 -8.52
N SER A 31 -2.00 -7.42 -7.88
CA SER A 31 -3.26 -7.70 -8.55
C SER A 31 -4.26 -6.60 -8.20
N TYR A 32 -4.78 -5.94 -9.23
CA TYR A 32 -5.80 -4.92 -9.00
C TYR A 32 -7.05 -5.55 -8.39
N THR A 33 -7.38 -6.77 -8.80
CA THR A 33 -8.51 -7.50 -8.25
C THR A 33 -8.34 -7.70 -6.76
N ALA A 34 -7.13 -8.09 -6.32
CA ALA A 34 -6.86 -8.26 -4.90
C ALA A 34 -6.98 -6.94 -4.16
N PHE A 35 -6.51 -5.85 -4.77
CA PHE A 35 -6.59 -4.52 -4.17
C PHE A 35 -8.06 -4.15 -3.91
N ILE A 36 -8.91 -4.33 -4.90
CA ILE A 36 -10.33 -4.03 -4.75
C ILE A 36 -10.99 -4.95 -3.73
N ARG A 37 -10.61 -6.23 -3.75
CA ARG A 37 -11.17 -7.21 -2.82
C ARG A 37 -10.83 -6.88 -1.37
N MET A 38 -9.68 -6.26 -1.15
CA MET A 38 -9.26 -5.82 0.17
C MET A 38 -9.93 -4.52 0.60
N GLY A 39 -10.78 -3.96 -0.24
CA GLY A 39 -11.45 -2.72 0.05
C GLY A 39 -10.67 -1.48 -0.38
N GLY A 40 -9.69 -1.66 -1.28
CA GLY A 40 -8.87 -0.54 -1.74
C GLY A 40 -9.61 0.37 -2.69
N ASN A 41 -9.31 1.66 -2.60
CA ASN A 41 -9.78 2.65 -3.54
C ASN A 41 -8.89 3.89 -3.41
N THR A 42 -9.13 4.89 -4.25
CA THR A 42 -8.28 6.08 -4.24
C THR A 42 -8.43 6.89 -2.97
N SER A 43 -9.55 6.75 -2.27
CA SER A 43 -9.78 7.51 -1.04
C SER A 43 -8.94 7.01 0.12
N ASN A 44 -8.57 5.74 0.12
CA ASN A 44 -7.78 5.17 1.20
C ASN A 44 -6.35 4.79 0.78
N THR A 45 -5.90 5.31 -0.37
CA THR A 45 -4.55 5.08 -0.88
C THR A 45 -3.82 6.41 -0.94
N LEU A 46 -2.64 6.46 -0.33
CA LEU A 46 -1.85 7.68 -0.27
C LEU A 46 -0.55 7.49 -1.06
N ASP A 47 -0.25 8.44 -1.92
CA ASP A 47 1.02 8.45 -2.63
C ASP A 47 2.12 8.88 -1.65
N VAL A 48 3.21 8.12 -1.60
CA VAL A 48 4.34 8.41 -0.73
C VAL A 48 5.60 8.43 -1.57
N SER A 49 6.68 8.98 -1.00
CA SER A 49 7.92 9.09 -1.75
C SER A 49 8.56 7.72 -1.92
N ASN A 50 9.32 7.57 -3.00
CA ASN A 50 10.06 6.34 -3.25
C ASN A 50 11.04 6.05 -2.11
N GLU A 51 11.61 7.07 -1.52
CA GLU A 51 12.52 6.90 -0.40
C GLU A 51 11.82 6.28 0.80
N PHE A 52 10.60 6.68 1.05
CA PHE A 52 9.81 6.09 2.12
C PHE A 52 9.57 4.60 1.84
N ILE A 53 9.23 4.29 0.60
CA ILE A 53 8.98 2.91 0.19
C ILE A 53 10.23 2.05 0.37
N THR A 54 11.38 2.53 -0.08
CA THR A 54 12.61 1.73 0.01
C THR A 54 13.10 1.59 1.44
N ALA A 55 12.77 2.53 2.31
CA ALA A 55 13.19 2.48 3.70
C ALA A 55 12.36 1.50 4.53
N SER A 56 11.17 1.13 4.06
CA SER A 56 10.28 0.26 4.81
C SER A 56 10.53 -1.20 4.47
N PRO A 57 10.47 -2.12 5.46
CA PRO A 57 10.64 -3.55 5.14
C PRO A 57 9.50 -4.04 4.27
N THR A 58 9.84 -4.99 3.39
CA THR A 58 8.89 -5.55 2.45
C THR A 58 8.43 -6.92 2.92
N GLY A 59 7.13 -7.11 2.98
CA GLY A 59 6.54 -8.39 3.34
C GLY A 59 6.22 -9.23 2.11
N VAL A 60 5.44 -10.27 2.31
CA VAL A 60 5.05 -11.17 1.24
C VAL A 60 4.13 -10.45 0.27
N ALA A 61 4.37 -10.62 -1.02
CA ALA A 61 3.55 -9.99 -2.05
C ALA A 61 2.13 -10.56 -2.03
N ILE A 62 1.18 -9.71 -2.34
CA ILE A 62 -0.22 -10.11 -2.44
C ILE A 62 -0.53 -10.33 -3.92
N THR A 63 -0.88 -11.56 -4.26
CA THR A 63 -1.22 -11.92 -5.64
C THR A 63 -2.55 -12.64 -5.60
N GLU A 64 -3.61 -12.00 -5.93
CA GLU A 64 -4.90 -12.70 -5.98
C GLU A 64 -5.09 -13.73 -4.87
#